data_be83e21f5fa9956664efd13705f98760
#
_entry.id   be83e21f5fa9956664efd13705f98760
#
_cell.length_a   1.000
_cell.length_b   1.000
_cell.length_c   1.000
_cell.angle_alpha   90.00
_cell.angle_beta   90.00
_cell.angle_gamma   90.00
#
_symmetry.space_group_name_H-M   'P 1'
#
loop_
_entity.id
_entity.type
_entity.pdbx_description
1 polymer ?
#
loop_
_entity_poly.entity_id
_entity_poly.type
_entity_poly.pdbx_seq_one_letter_code
_entity_poly.pdbx_strand_id
1 'polypeptide(L)'
;MTKAQFVLLLIFLPPFAQAQQGTLVTLSFAGDGAATAAGANYAITFSGTATLSGFTPGAMLYASGTANLLTVATTGNVSGDFAILFANGDALTGQITVPAGYLVPALGQTLNAAGSITVTGGAGNFAGASGSFPTVTGSGTSTGALSSHLTASGSGTLRLPLVHVPGTLAYAGSMAHLASGGGWKTTVILLNNGAGPAQAQVNFFDDSGNPLALPLTFPQGTIAALTAPTINQTIPAGGELVIESQGPDSALTLGSAELFTDGNIGGFIIFRYNPTGQEAAVPLEVQNAAIYTLSFDNTGGLGTGVAVANVSNQAASVQATVRDDTGAVLATDSIKLAGSGHLSFALADRYAATAQHRGTIEFQTPANGQISVLAIRAATSGAYTTIPAVAR
;
A
#
# COMPACT_ATOMS: atom_id res chain seq x y z
N MET A 1 55.17 -8.82 1.77
CA MET A 1 53.84 -9.45 1.54
C MET A 1 52.78 -8.42 1.84
N THR A 2 52.34 -7.71 0.82
CA THR A 2 51.41 -6.59 0.88
C THR A 2 49.96 -7.16 0.77
N LYS A 3 49.12 -6.89 1.80
CA LYS A 3 47.70 -7.25 1.79
C LYS A 3 46.97 -6.26 0.86
N ALA A 4 46.44 -6.75 -0.24
CA ALA A 4 45.51 -6.02 -1.07
C ALA A 4 44.16 -5.97 -0.36
N GLN A 5 43.71 -4.77 0.01
CA GLN A 5 42.34 -4.51 0.44
C GLN A 5 41.47 -4.38 -0.81
N PHE A 6 40.53 -5.31 -0.99
CA PHE A 6 39.42 -5.15 -1.94
C PHE A 6 38.39 -4.22 -1.32
N VAL A 7 38.30 -3.01 -1.82
CA VAL A 7 37.19 -2.10 -1.55
C VAL A 7 36.08 -2.46 -2.53
N LEU A 8 35.02 -3.08 -2.03
CA LEU A 8 33.80 -3.32 -2.79
C LEU A 8 33.03 -2.00 -2.86
N LEU A 9 33.11 -1.31 -3.99
CA LEU A 9 32.33 -0.11 -4.27
C LEU A 9 30.91 -0.55 -4.63
N LEU A 10 29.98 -0.53 -3.66
CA LEU A 10 28.55 -0.64 -3.93
C LEU A 10 28.10 0.65 -4.63
N ILE A 11 27.95 0.58 -5.94
CA ILE A 11 27.26 1.63 -6.69
C ILE A 11 25.77 1.48 -6.41
N PHE A 12 25.23 2.30 -5.51
CA PHE A 12 23.81 2.54 -5.40
C PHE A 12 23.36 3.28 -6.68
N LEU A 13 22.88 2.53 -7.65
CA LEU A 13 22.04 3.13 -8.70
C LEU A 13 20.72 3.51 -8.03
N PRO A 14 20.27 4.77 -8.15
CA PRO A 14 18.91 5.12 -7.69
C PRO A 14 17.91 4.24 -8.46
N PRO A 15 16.80 3.81 -7.83
CA PRO A 15 15.78 3.08 -8.54
C PRO A 15 15.36 3.94 -9.74
N PHE A 16 15.47 3.39 -10.93
CA PHE A 16 14.92 4.01 -12.12
C PHE A 16 13.42 4.17 -11.84
N ALA A 17 12.99 5.40 -11.54
CA ALA A 17 11.59 5.77 -11.62
C ALA A 17 11.16 5.41 -13.04
N GLN A 18 10.38 4.35 -13.21
CA GLN A 18 9.75 4.07 -14.50
C GLN A 18 8.94 5.31 -14.82
N ALA A 19 9.35 6.04 -15.86
CA ALA A 19 8.61 7.19 -16.34
C ALA A 19 7.20 6.69 -16.66
N GLN A 20 6.20 7.18 -15.93
CA GLN A 20 4.79 6.92 -16.25
C GLN A 20 4.59 7.24 -17.72
N GLN A 21 4.26 6.25 -18.56
CA GLN A 21 3.96 6.49 -19.96
C GLN A 21 2.69 7.33 -20.00
N GLY A 22 2.80 8.55 -20.51
CA GLY A 22 1.64 9.41 -20.74
C GLY A 22 0.78 8.83 -21.85
N THR A 23 -0.52 8.75 -21.60
CA THR A 23 -1.50 8.35 -22.63
C THR A 23 -1.83 9.55 -23.50
N LEU A 24 -1.76 9.37 -24.83
CA LEU A 24 -2.21 10.38 -25.76
C LEU A 24 -3.75 10.49 -25.69
N VAL A 25 -4.24 11.67 -25.40
CA VAL A 25 -5.68 11.97 -25.29
C VAL A 25 -6.04 13.22 -26.10
N THR A 26 -7.28 13.28 -26.53
CA THR A 26 -7.85 14.48 -27.16
C THR A 26 -8.86 15.08 -26.19
N LEU A 27 -8.71 16.38 -25.92
CA LEU A 27 -9.67 17.18 -25.20
C LEU A 27 -10.44 18.05 -26.22
N SER A 28 -11.76 18.03 -26.13
CA SER A 28 -12.64 18.97 -26.86
C SER A 28 -13.63 19.58 -25.88
N PHE A 29 -13.97 20.84 -26.08
CA PHE A 29 -14.95 21.52 -25.25
C PHE A 29 -15.73 22.59 -26.05
N ALA A 30 -16.91 22.88 -25.57
CA ALA A 30 -17.79 23.93 -26.12
C ALA A 30 -18.51 24.62 -24.96
N GLY A 31 -18.58 25.95 -24.99
CA GLY A 31 -19.23 26.69 -23.93
C GLY A 31 -19.16 28.21 -24.12
N ASP A 32 -19.59 28.89 -23.07
CA ASP A 32 -19.73 30.34 -23.05
C ASP A 32 -18.66 30.97 -22.13
N GLY A 33 -17.99 31.97 -22.70
CA GLY A 33 -17.05 32.82 -22.00
C GLY A 33 -17.65 34.18 -21.71
N ALA A 34 -17.32 34.74 -20.55
CA ALA A 34 -17.69 36.11 -20.18
C ALA A 34 -16.50 36.82 -19.52
N ALA A 35 -16.42 38.14 -19.74
CA ALA A 35 -15.45 38.99 -19.08
C ALA A 35 -16.18 40.07 -18.28
N THR A 36 -15.76 40.33 -17.06
CA THR A 36 -16.30 41.36 -16.17
C THR A 36 -15.18 42.30 -15.76
N ALA A 37 -15.41 43.59 -15.90
CA ALA A 37 -14.44 44.61 -15.52
C ALA A 37 -14.16 44.59 -14.02
N ALA A 38 -12.87 44.52 -13.62
CA ALA A 38 -12.40 44.50 -12.25
C ALA A 38 -11.23 45.50 -12.12
N GLY A 39 -11.54 46.79 -12.02
CA GLY A 39 -10.55 47.84 -12.01
C GLY A 39 -9.80 47.98 -13.36
N ALA A 40 -8.46 47.86 -13.35
CA ALA A 40 -7.62 47.85 -14.54
C ALA A 40 -7.56 46.47 -15.22
N ASN A 41 -8.22 45.48 -14.68
CA ASN A 41 -8.25 44.13 -15.17
C ASN A 41 -9.66 43.67 -15.55
N TYR A 42 -9.75 42.57 -16.30
CA TYR A 42 -10.98 41.83 -16.52
C TYR A 42 -10.86 40.47 -15.79
N ALA A 43 -11.87 40.09 -15.05
CA ALA A 43 -12.11 38.75 -14.65
C ALA A 43 -12.76 37.97 -15.79
N ILE A 44 -12.15 36.92 -16.25
CA ILE A 44 -12.61 36.08 -17.36
C ILE A 44 -13.09 34.75 -16.75
N THR A 45 -14.29 34.34 -17.18
CA THR A 45 -14.86 33.04 -16.81
C THR A 45 -15.29 32.32 -18.08
N PHE A 46 -15.18 31.00 -18.05
CA PHE A 46 -15.69 30.08 -19.08
C PHE A 46 -16.43 28.94 -18.42
N SER A 47 -17.57 28.55 -18.97
CA SER A 47 -18.27 27.33 -18.58
C SER A 47 -18.87 26.63 -19.80
N GLY A 48 -18.80 25.33 -19.83
CA GLY A 48 -19.29 24.53 -20.94
C GLY A 48 -19.16 23.05 -20.75
N THR A 49 -19.42 22.29 -21.80
CA THR A 49 -19.23 20.85 -21.82
C THR A 49 -17.85 20.51 -22.31
N ALA A 50 -17.28 19.42 -21.77
CA ALA A 50 -16.00 18.89 -22.21
C ALA A 50 -16.10 17.39 -22.51
N THR A 51 -15.27 16.94 -23.43
CA THR A 51 -15.07 15.52 -23.73
C THR A 51 -13.58 15.24 -23.75
N LEU A 52 -13.15 14.25 -22.97
CA LEU A 52 -11.79 13.76 -22.96
C LEU A 52 -11.81 12.33 -23.53
N SER A 53 -11.05 12.09 -24.61
CA SER A 53 -11.05 10.78 -25.29
C SER A 53 -10.61 9.65 -24.33
N GLY A 54 -11.37 8.56 -24.34
CA GLY A 54 -11.12 7.43 -23.46
C GLY A 54 -11.76 7.53 -22.06
N PHE A 55 -12.49 8.62 -21.79
CA PHE A 55 -13.19 8.85 -20.52
C PHE A 55 -14.70 9.05 -20.74
N THR A 56 -15.47 8.98 -19.63
CA THR A 56 -16.93 9.15 -19.68
C THR A 56 -17.31 10.48 -20.29
N PRO A 57 -18.19 10.52 -21.33
CA PRO A 57 -18.61 11.75 -21.96
C PRO A 57 -19.51 12.60 -21.04
N GLY A 58 -19.66 13.88 -21.38
CA GLY A 58 -20.59 14.79 -20.68
C GLY A 58 -20.00 15.45 -19.43
N ALA A 59 -18.66 15.59 -19.36
CA ALA A 59 -18.03 16.38 -18.32
C ALA A 59 -18.30 17.88 -18.50
N MET A 60 -18.29 18.64 -17.39
CA MET A 60 -18.39 20.09 -17.38
C MET A 60 -17.00 20.72 -17.23
N LEU A 61 -16.65 21.65 -18.07
CA LEU A 61 -15.44 22.46 -17.97
C LEU A 61 -15.79 23.84 -17.38
N TYR A 62 -15.05 24.19 -16.35
CA TYR A 62 -15.02 25.54 -15.78
C TYR A 62 -13.61 26.07 -15.87
N ALA A 63 -13.45 27.36 -16.32
CA ALA A 63 -12.17 28.02 -16.25
C ALA A 63 -12.36 29.45 -15.77
N SER A 64 -11.35 29.97 -15.07
CA SER A 64 -11.33 31.36 -14.63
C SER A 64 -9.92 31.93 -14.68
N GLY A 65 -9.80 33.21 -15.04
CA GLY A 65 -8.53 33.90 -15.11
C GLY A 65 -8.70 35.42 -15.07
N THR A 66 -7.59 36.12 -15.10
CA THR A 66 -7.58 37.58 -15.15
C THR A 66 -6.76 38.08 -16.33
N ALA A 67 -7.24 39.08 -17.03
CA ALA A 67 -6.54 39.77 -18.11
C ALA A 67 -6.36 41.26 -17.79
N ASN A 68 -5.16 41.80 -17.97
CA ASN A 68 -4.93 43.24 -17.85
C ASN A 68 -5.17 43.92 -19.21
N LEU A 69 -6.04 44.91 -19.23
CA LEU A 69 -6.43 45.65 -20.45
C LEU A 69 -5.27 46.30 -21.20
N LEU A 70 -4.27 46.78 -20.49
CA LEU A 70 -3.13 47.47 -21.10
C LEU A 70 -2.13 46.53 -21.75
N THR A 71 -2.07 45.28 -21.26
CA THR A 71 -1.16 44.26 -21.79
C THR A 71 -1.83 43.28 -22.74
N VAL A 72 -3.17 43.12 -22.67
CA VAL A 72 -3.97 42.23 -23.53
C VAL A 72 -3.87 42.64 -25.01
N ALA A 73 -3.75 43.95 -25.29
CA ALA A 73 -3.73 44.43 -26.67
C ALA A 73 -2.39 44.23 -27.40
N THR A 74 -1.28 43.91 -26.69
CA THR A 74 0.04 44.02 -27.32
C THR A 74 0.99 42.86 -27.14
N THR A 75 1.05 42.14 -26.02
CA THR A 75 2.09 41.11 -25.85
C THR A 75 1.85 40.06 -24.71
N GLY A 76 0.72 40.07 -24.04
CA GLY A 76 0.54 39.24 -22.85
C GLY A 76 -0.23 37.93 -23.10
N ASN A 77 0.19 36.84 -22.46
CA ASN A 77 -0.64 35.67 -22.33
C ASN A 77 -1.61 35.87 -21.15
N VAL A 78 -2.82 35.35 -21.30
CA VAL A 78 -3.79 35.23 -20.19
C VAL A 78 -3.71 33.83 -19.65
N SER A 79 -3.42 33.71 -18.38
CA SER A 79 -3.42 32.43 -17.68
C SER A 79 -4.57 32.39 -16.68
N GLY A 80 -5.15 31.23 -16.54
CA GLY A 80 -6.22 30.97 -15.60
C GLY A 80 -6.22 29.50 -15.15
N ASP A 81 -7.01 29.23 -14.13
CA ASP A 81 -7.22 27.86 -13.64
C ASP A 81 -8.42 27.22 -14.35
N PHE A 82 -8.39 25.90 -14.53
CA PHE A 82 -9.52 25.15 -15.02
C PHE A 82 -9.83 23.94 -14.16
N ALA A 83 -11.08 23.50 -14.21
CA ALA A 83 -11.55 22.23 -13.68
C ALA A 83 -12.49 21.57 -14.69
N ILE A 84 -12.27 20.29 -14.97
CA ILE A 84 -13.20 19.44 -15.71
C ILE A 84 -13.84 18.50 -14.68
N LEU A 85 -15.16 18.59 -14.51
CA LEU A 85 -15.92 17.77 -13.56
C LEU A 85 -16.70 16.69 -14.31
N PHE A 86 -16.46 15.45 -13.96
CA PHE A 86 -17.13 14.28 -14.54
C PHE A 86 -18.38 13.91 -13.73
N ALA A 87 -19.36 13.29 -14.38
CA ALA A 87 -20.63 12.92 -13.76
C ALA A 87 -20.49 11.92 -12.57
N ASN A 88 -19.41 11.18 -12.52
CA ASN A 88 -19.10 10.23 -11.44
C ASN A 88 -18.40 10.89 -10.22
N GLY A 89 -18.23 12.22 -10.22
CA GLY A 89 -17.56 12.97 -9.16
C GLY A 89 -16.05 13.10 -9.31
N ASP A 90 -15.45 12.52 -10.34
CA ASP A 90 -14.03 12.76 -10.67
C ASP A 90 -13.81 14.19 -11.15
N ALA A 91 -12.59 14.70 -10.94
CA ALA A 91 -12.21 16.03 -11.43
C ALA A 91 -10.78 16.05 -11.97
N LEU A 92 -10.57 16.77 -13.06
CA LEU A 92 -9.24 17.08 -13.62
C LEU A 92 -9.00 18.57 -13.49
N THR A 93 -7.86 18.99 -12.95
CA THR A 93 -7.56 20.40 -12.68
C THR A 93 -6.20 20.81 -13.23
N GLY A 94 -6.04 22.10 -13.48
CA GLY A 94 -4.78 22.64 -13.97
C GLY A 94 -4.89 24.07 -14.42
N GLN A 95 -3.99 24.48 -15.31
CA GLN A 95 -3.89 25.83 -15.84
C GLN A 95 -4.12 25.86 -17.35
N ILE A 96 -4.80 26.90 -17.81
CA ILE A 96 -4.98 27.25 -19.21
C ILE A 96 -4.25 28.55 -19.50
N THR A 97 -3.55 28.62 -20.63
CA THR A 97 -2.88 29.84 -21.11
C THR A 97 -3.33 30.13 -22.52
N VAL A 98 -3.84 31.35 -22.73
CA VAL A 98 -4.32 31.83 -24.03
C VAL A 98 -3.52 33.06 -24.41
N PRO A 99 -2.98 33.16 -25.66
CA PRO A 99 -2.34 34.37 -26.13
C PRO A 99 -3.33 35.53 -26.22
N ALA A 100 -2.90 36.70 -25.82
CA ALA A 100 -3.73 37.89 -25.64
C ALA A 100 -4.50 38.42 -26.87
N GLY A 101 -4.04 38.16 -28.08
CA GLY A 101 -4.68 38.63 -29.31
C GLY A 101 -6.07 38.05 -29.60
N TYR A 102 -6.56 37.12 -28.75
CA TYR A 102 -7.82 36.38 -28.99
C TYR A 102 -8.98 36.81 -28.09
N LEU A 103 -8.84 37.87 -27.30
CA LEU A 103 -9.74 38.05 -26.15
C LEU A 103 -10.90 39.04 -26.35
N VAL A 104 -10.89 39.88 -27.39
CA VAL A 104 -11.99 40.88 -27.55
C VAL A 104 -12.30 41.14 -29.03
N PRO A 105 -13.15 40.35 -29.67
CA PRO A 105 -13.64 40.71 -31.00
C PRO A 105 -14.85 41.64 -30.93
N ALA A 106 -15.09 42.34 -31.99
CA ALA A 106 -16.34 43.06 -32.16
C ALA A 106 -17.54 42.10 -32.24
N LEU A 107 -18.71 42.55 -31.81
CA LEU A 107 -19.95 41.75 -31.81
C LEU A 107 -20.20 41.09 -33.17
N GLY A 108 -20.46 39.80 -33.19
CA GLY A 108 -20.73 39.00 -34.38
C GLY A 108 -19.50 38.58 -35.19
N GLN A 109 -18.30 38.95 -34.78
CA GLN A 109 -17.07 38.47 -35.42
C GLN A 109 -16.65 37.09 -34.96
N THR A 110 -16.03 36.31 -35.87
CA THR A 110 -15.46 35.01 -35.57
C THR A 110 -14.15 35.20 -34.82
N LEU A 111 -14.02 34.42 -33.72
CA LEU A 111 -12.81 34.26 -32.95
C LEU A 111 -12.07 33.03 -33.41
N ASN A 112 -10.79 33.14 -33.61
CA ASN A 112 -9.90 31.95 -33.62
C ASN A 112 -9.11 31.94 -32.33
N ALA A 113 -9.30 30.90 -31.53
CA ALA A 113 -8.59 30.73 -30.26
C ALA A 113 -7.45 29.74 -30.43
N ALA A 114 -6.31 30.05 -29.82
CA ALA A 114 -5.20 29.12 -29.65
C ALA A 114 -4.69 29.26 -28.23
N GLY A 115 -4.27 28.17 -27.63
CA GLY A 115 -3.76 28.17 -26.28
C GLY A 115 -3.09 26.84 -25.89
N SER A 116 -2.72 26.75 -24.67
CA SER A 116 -2.19 25.50 -24.08
C SER A 116 -2.85 25.21 -22.74
N ILE A 117 -2.90 23.94 -22.39
CA ILE A 117 -3.43 23.45 -21.10
C ILE A 117 -2.39 22.63 -20.43
N THR A 118 -2.14 22.88 -19.13
CA THR A 118 -1.27 22.10 -18.27
C THR A 118 -2.11 21.50 -17.14
N VAL A 119 -2.14 20.18 -17.07
CA VAL A 119 -2.79 19.44 -15.98
C VAL A 119 -1.84 19.36 -14.79
N THR A 120 -2.30 19.79 -13.63
CA THR A 120 -1.49 19.81 -12.39
C THR A 120 -2.05 18.93 -11.27
N GLY A 121 -3.25 18.35 -11.47
CA GLY A 121 -3.89 17.50 -10.47
C GLY A 121 -5.31 17.11 -10.86
N GLY A 122 -6.03 16.65 -9.83
CA GLY A 122 -7.43 16.25 -9.94
C GLY A 122 -7.91 15.56 -8.67
N ALA A 123 -9.12 15.01 -8.73
CA ALA A 123 -9.74 14.24 -7.66
C ALA A 123 -10.34 12.94 -8.22
N GLY A 124 -10.60 11.97 -7.35
CA GLY A 124 -11.06 10.63 -7.75
C GLY A 124 -10.01 9.93 -8.60
N ASN A 125 -10.39 9.40 -9.76
CA ASN A 125 -9.49 8.71 -10.68
C ASN A 125 -8.39 9.61 -11.28
N PHE A 126 -8.50 10.94 -11.12
CA PHE A 126 -7.51 11.90 -11.55
C PHE A 126 -6.65 12.48 -10.41
N ALA A 127 -6.76 11.95 -9.19
CA ALA A 127 -5.92 12.36 -8.07
C ALA A 127 -4.44 12.18 -8.41
N GLY A 128 -3.65 13.28 -8.39
CA GLY A 128 -2.23 13.25 -8.79
C GLY A 128 -1.98 13.17 -10.30
N ALA A 129 -3.00 13.40 -11.14
CA ALA A 129 -2.84 13.48 -12.58
C ALA A 129 -1.88 14.63 -12.98
N SER A 130 -1.15 14.44 -14.07
CA SER A 130 -0.31 15.47 -14.67
C SER A 130 -0.31 15.32 -16.20
N GLY A 131 -0.02 16.42 -16.92
CA GLY A 131 0.00 16.34 -18.37
C GLY A 131 0.00 17.69 -19.05
N SER A 132 -0.04 17.68 -20.37
CA SER A 132 -0.12 18.92 -21.15
C SER A 132 -0.80 18.70 -22.48
N PHE A 133 -1.52 19.71 -22.90
CA PHE A 133 -2.07 19.92 -24.26
C PHE A 133 -1.36 21.13 -24.82
N PRO A 134 -0.23 20.96 -25.50
CA PRO A 134 0.63 22.09 -25.91
C PRO A 134 -0.03 23.02 -26.92
N THR A 135 -0.98 22.50 -27.69
CA THR A 135 -1.74 23.28 -28.65
C THR A 135 -3.22 22.90 -28.58
N VAL A 136 -4.04 23.82 -28.12
CA VAL A 136 -5.49 23.72 -28.15
C VAL A 136 -5.97 24.85 -29.07
N THR A 137 -6.68 24.48 -30.14
CA THR A 137 -7.20 25.45 -31.13
C THR A 137 -8.71 25.40 -31.19
N GLY A 138 -9.33 26.50 -31.46
CA GLY A 138 -10.77 26.59 -31.57
C GLY A 138 -11.24 27.83 -32.27
N SER A 139 -12.53 27.89 -32.44
CA SER A 139 -13.22 29.05 -33.00
C SER A 139 -14.47 29.37 -32.21
N GLY A 140 -14.91 30.60 -32.28
CA GLY A 140 -16.09 31.04 -31.59
C GLY A 140 -16.68 32.28 -32.22
N THR A 141 -17.78 32.74 -31.67
CA THR A 141 -18.45 33.97 -32.07
C THR A 141 -18.68 34.85 -30.84
N SER A 142 -18.49 36.15 -31.00
CA SER A 142 -18.88 37.11 -29.98
C SER A 142 -20.42 37.16 -29.88
N THR A 143 -20.94 36.89 -28.67
CA THR A 143 -22.38 36.93 -28.37
C THR A 143 -22.83 38.21 -27.69
N GLY A 144 -21.86 39.08 -27.30
CA GLY A 144 -22.08 40.38 -26.69
C GLY A 144 -20.76 41.15 -26.55
N ALA A 145 -20.81 42.34 -25.95
CA ALA A 145 -19.63 43.20 -25.82
C ALA A 145 -18.48 42.54 -25.00
N LEU A 146 -18.80 41.65 -24.09
CA LEU A 146 -17.85 40.94 -23.21
C LEU A 146 -18.22 39.47 -23.07
N SER A 147 -18.89 38.88 -24.06
CA SER A 147 -19.28 37.47 -24.04
C SER A 147 -19.05 36.81 -25.38
N SER A 148 -18.75 35.52 -25.36
CA SER A 148 -18.50 34.74 -26.58
C SER A 148 -18.92 33.29 -26.36
N HIS A 149 -19.30 32.62 -27.44
CA HIS A 149 -19.41 31.17 -27.50
C HIS A 149 -18.20 30.60 -28.19
N LEU A 150 -17.57 29.58 -27.60
CA LEU A 150 -16.30 29.02 -28.08
C LEU A 150 -16.37 27.48 -28.14
N THR A 151 -15.84 26.92 -29.22
CA THR A 151 -15.53 25.52 -29.36
C THR A 151 -14.04 25.35 -29.59
N ALA A 152 -13.40 24.41 -28.86
CA ALA A 152 -11.98 24.18 -29.04
C ALA A 152 -11.62 22.70 -28.81
N SER A 153 -10.51 22.29 -29.41
CA SER A 153 -9.96 20.97 -29.21
C SER A 153 -8.42 20.94 -29.29
N GLY A 154 -7.82 19.98 -28.68
CA GLY A 154 -6.38 19.74 -28.73
C GLY A 154 -6.01 18.36 -28.31
N SER A 155 -4.88 17.86 -28.81
CA SER A 155 -4.31 16.59 -28.39
C SER A 155 -3.16 16.85 -27.44
N GLY A 156 -3.04 16.00 -26.44
CA GLY A 156 -2.04 16.12 -25.41
C GLY A 156 -1.72 14.80 -24.74
N THR A 157 -0.80 14.84 -23.81
CA THR A 157 -0.41 13.67 -23.01
C THR A 157 -0.96 13.85 -21.61
N LEU A 158 -1.73 12.86 -21.15
CA LEU A 158 -2.23 12.76 -19.79
C LEU A 158 -1.54 11.59 -19.10
N ARG A 159 -0.94 11.85 -17.95
CA ARG A 159 -0.37 10.86 -17.06
C ARG A 159 -1.28 10.75 -15.86
N LEU A 160 -1.91 9.61 -15.73
CA LEU A 160 -2.68 9.27 -14.53
C LEU A 160 -1.77 8.55 -13.56
N PRO A 161 -1.89 8.79 -12.25
CA PRO A 161 -1.31 7.88 -11.29
C PRO A 161 -1.86 6.48 -11.57
N LEU A 162 -1.04 5.46 -11.37
CA LEU A 162 -1.50 4.08 -11.50
C LEU A 162 -2.60 3.88 -10.47
N VAL A 163 -3.85 3.91 -10.89
CA VAL A 163 -4.97 3.48 -10.04
C VAL A 163 -4.83 1.98 -9.92
N HIS A 164 -4.52 1.51 -8.72
CA HIS A 164 -4.50 0.10 -8.43
C HIS A 164 -5.94 -0.43 -8.54
N VAL A 165 -6.23 -1.20 -9.58
CA VAL A 165 -7.45 -2.01 -9.65
C VAL A 165 -7.12 -3.30 -8.89
N PRO A 166 -7.74 -3.56 -7.72
CA PRO A 166 -7.44 -4.77 -6.97
C PRO A 166 -7.67 -6.00 -7.85
N GLY A 167 -6.64 -6.81 -7.98
CA GLY A 167 -6.75 -8.15 -8.55
C GLY A 167 -7.45 -9.11 -7.59
N THR A 168 -7.54 -10.37 -7.96
CA THR A 168 -7.96 -11.41 -7.02
C THR A 168 -6.87 -11.58 -5.97
N LEU A 169 -7.18 -11.36 -4.70
CA LEU A 169 -6.24 -11.60 -3.61
C LEU A 169 -5.92 -13.08 -3.52
N ALA A 170 -4.63 -13.41 -3.56
CA ALA A 170 -4.13 -14.76 -3.36
C ALA A 170 -3.43 -14.86 -2.01
N TYR A 171 -3.47 -16.03 -1.39
CA TYR A 171 -2.70 -16.32 -0.20
C TYR A 171 -1.20 -16.14 -0.49
N ALA A 172 -0.54 -15.30 0.31
CA ALA A 172 0.88 -14.96 0.16
C ALA A 172 1.76 -15.56 1.26
N GLY A 173 1.18 -15.91 2.40
CA GLY A 173 1.90 -16.51 3.50
C GLY A 173 1.24 -16.28 4.85
N SER A 174 1.86 -16.81 5.88
CA SER A 174 1.38 -16.69 7.28
C SER A 174 2.49 -16.31 8.24
N MET A 175 2.10 -15.69 9.34
CA MET A 175 2.96 -15.37 10.48
C MET A 175 2.48 -16.17 11.67
N ALA A 176 3.31 -17.14 12.10
CA ALA A 176 2.92 -18.22 13.02
C ALA A 176 2.57 -17.77 14.44
N HIS A 177 2.86 -16.52 14.81
CA HIS A 177 2.62 -16.05 16.17
C HIS A 177 2.38 -14.54 16.22
N LEU A 178 1.44 -14.14 17.04
CA LEU A 178 1.23 -12.77 17.51
C LEU A 178 0.85 -12.79 19.00
N ALA A 179 1.13 -11.67 19.69
CA ALA A 179 0.75 -11.46 21.08
C ALA A 179 0.30 -10.00 21.27
N SER A 180 -0.89 -9.81 21.85
CA SER A 180 -1.46 -8.48 22.10
C SER A 180 -2.14 -8.45 23.47
N GLY A 181 -2.02 -7.36 24.22
CA GLY A 181 -2.51 -7.25 25.58
C GLY A 181 -1.58 -7.90 26.61
N GLY A 182 -1.87 -7.71 27.91
CA GLY A 182 -1.04 -8.24 29.00
C GLY A 182 0.41 -7.71 28.99
N GLY A 183 0.63 -6.51 28.46
CA GLY A 183 1.97 -5.94 28.26
C GLY A 183 2.59 -6.22 26.90
N TRP A 184 1.99 -7.07 26.09
CA TRP A 184 2.48 -7.38 24.75
C TRP A 184 1.91 -6.45 23.67
N LYS A 185 2.73 -6.15 22.70
CA LYS A 185 2.41 -5.40 21.49
C LYS A 185 2.88 -6.17 20.28
N THR A 186 2.04 -6.26 19.27
CA THR A 186 2.37 -6.79 17.94
C THR A 186 2.47 -5.63 16.95
N THR A 187 3.55 -5.61 16.17
CA THR A 187 3.75 -4.71 15.03
C THR A 187 3.86 -5.56 13.77
N VAL A 188 2.91 -5.44 12.85
CA VAL A 188 2.99 -6.05 11.51
C VAL A 188 3.62 -5.05 10.56
N ILE A 189 4.64 -5.46 9.84
CA ILE A 189 5.34 -4.67 8.84
C ILE A 189 5.20 -5.37 7.49
N LEU A 190 4.59 -4.70 6.52
CA LEU A 190 4.41 -5.18 5.16
C LEU A 190 5.15 -4.28 4.20
N LEU A 191 5.84 -4.89 3.23
CA LEU A 191 6.70 -4.22 2.26
C LEU A 191 6.25 -4.61 0.85
N ASN A 192 5.89 -3.63 0.03
CA ASN A 192 5.59 -3.87 -1.38
C ASN A 192 6.87 -3.83 -2.21
N ASN A 193 7.37 -5.00 -2.59
CA ASN A 193 8.56 -5.19 -3.44
C ASN A 193 8.23 -5.16 -4.94
N GLY A 194 6.95 -4.93 -5.30
CA GLY A 194 6.49 -4.85 -6.67
C GLY A 194 6.74 -3.49 -7.31
N ALA A 195 6.62 -3.44 -8.63
CA ALA A 195 6.79 -2.22 -9.42
C ALA A 195 5.55 -1.32 -9.45
N GLY A 196 4.39 -1.82 -8.98
CA GLY A 196 3.12 -1.10 -8.89
C GLY A 196 2.53 -1.17 -7.49
N PRO A 197 1.47 -0.38 -7.20
CA PRO A 197 0.70 -0.53 -5.97
C PRO A 197 0.15 -1.95 -5.88
N ALA A 198 -0.01 -2.47 -4.66
CA ALA A 198 -0.58 -3.78 -4.41
C ALA A 198 -1.48 -3.76 -3.18
N GLN A 199 -2.55 -4.52 -3.21
CA GLN A 199 -3.44 -4.66 -2.07
C GLN A 199 -2.92 -5.75 -1.13
N ALA A 200 -2.91 -5.43 0.15
CA ALA A 200 -2.65 -6.35 1.24
C ALA A 200 -3.92 -6.54 2.07
N GLN A 201 -4.31 -7.79 2.29
CA GLN A 201 -5.30 -8.16 3.29
C GLN A 201 -4.60 -8.99 4.36
N VAL A 202 -4.64 -8.54 5.61
CA VAL A 202 -4.15 -9.28 6.77
C VAL A 202 -5.33 -9.75 7.59
N ASN A 203 -5.44 -11.04 7.79
CA ASN A 203 -6.44 -11.66 8.67
C ASN A 203 -5.76 -12.12 9.96
N PHE A 204 -6.36 -11.83 11.10
CA PHE A 204 -5.90 -12.26 12.43
C PHE A 204 -6.81 -13.35 12.97
N PHE A 205 -6.21 -14.39 13.58
CA PHE A 205 -6.93 -15.52 14.14
C PHE A 205 -6.46 -15.80 15.57
N ASP A 206 -7.38 -16.19 16.45
CA ASP A 206 -7.08 -16.65 17.81
C ASP A 206 -6.62 -18.12 17.84
N ASP A 207 -6.31 -18.63 19.04
CA ASP A 207 -5.89 -20.03 19.25
C ASP A 207 -6.93 -21.05 18.76
N SER A 208 -8.21 -20.68 18.75
CA SER A 208 -9.32 -21.53 18.30
C SER A 208 -9.61 -21.41 16.81
N GLY A 209 -8.89 -20.51 16.10
CA GLY A 209 -9.10 -20.26 14.67
C GLY A 209 -10.25 -19.30 14.36
N ASN A 210 -10.80 -18.63 15.38
CA ASN A 210 -11.81 -17.60 15.15
C ASN A 210 -11.14 -16.29 14.72
N PRO A 211 -11.84 -15.45 13.90
CA PRO A 211 -11.37 -14.11 13.59
C PRO A 211 -11.10 -13.32 14.87
N LEU A 212 -9.88 -12.81 15.01
CA LEU A 212 -9.39 -12.08 16.18
C LEU A 212 -9.44 -10.58 15.95
N ALA A 213 -10.43 -9.91 16.54
CA ALA A 213 -10.50 -8.45 16.48
C ALA A 213 -9.48 -7.80 17.43
N LEU A 214 -8.48 -7.15 16.86
CA LEU A 214 -7.43 -6.42 17.57
C LEU A 214 -7.67 -4.90 17.51
N PRO A 215 -7.42 -4.15 18.59
CA PRO A 215 -7.34 -2.69 18.52
C PRO A 215 -6.04 -2.30 17.82
N LEU A 216 -6.16 -1.67 16.65
CA LEU A 216 -5.06 -1.40 15.74
C LEU A 216 -4.86 0.09 15.52
N THR A 217 -3.59 0.48 15.39
CA THR A 217 -3.16 1.82 14.97
C THR A 217 -2.17 1.73 13.83
N PHE A 218 -2.00 2.85 13.13
CA PHE A 218 -1.15 2.98 11.95
C PHE A 218 -0.19 4.15 12.17
N PRO A 219 1.07 3.88 12.54
CA PRO A 219 2.05 4.93 12.88
C PRO A 219 2.28 5.96 11.79
N GLN A 220 2.06 5.60 10.51
CA GLN A 220 2.15 6.53 9.39
C GLN A 220 1.06 7.63 9.41
N GLY A 221 0.04 7.51 10.27
CA GLY A 221 -0.97 8.55 10.48
C GLY A 221 -1.98 8.73 9.33
N THR A 222 -1.92 7.90 8.30
CA THR A 222 -2.80 7.98 7.13
C THR A 222 -4.13 7.25 7.33
N ILE A 223 -4.21 6.37 8.32
CA ILE A 223 -5.37 5.52 8.61
C ILE A 223 -5.76 5.74 10.07
N ALA A 224 -7.06 5.93 10.33
CA ALA A 224 -7.58 6.06 11.70
C ALA A 224 -7.46 4.73 12.46
N ALA A 225 -7.26 4.82 13.77
CA ALA A 225 -7.28 3.65 14.66
C ALA A 225 -8.64 2.92 14.57
N LEU A 226 -8.63 1.60 14.57
CA LEU A 226 -9.84 0.77 14.50
C LEU A 226 -9.65 -0.56 15.22
N THR A 227 -10.75 -1.21 15.54
CA THR A 227 -10.74 -2.60 16.04
C THR A 227 -11.28 -3.53 14.98
N ALA A 228 -10.45 -4.44 14.49
CA ALA A 228 -10.84 -5.32 13.37
C ALA A 228 -10.07 -6.64 13.38
N PRO A 229 -10.68 -7.73 12.87
CA PRO A 229 -10.01 -9.00 12.63
C PRO A 229 -9.32 -9.05 11.25
N THR A 230 -9.60 -8.08 10.38
CA THR A 230 -9.08 -8.01 9.02
C THR A 230 -8.73 -6.58 8.65
N ILE A 231 -7.59 -6.39 8.04
CA ILE A 231 -7.14 -5.10 7.49
C ILE A 231 -6.98 -5.26 5.98
N ASN A 232 -7.54 -4.32 5.23
CA ASN A 232 -7.37 -4.20 3.78
C ASN A 232 -6.76 -2.83 3.46
N GLN A 233 -5.57 -2.83 2.86
CA GLN A 233 -4.88 -1.59 2.50
C GLN A 233 -4.10 -1.74 1.20
N THR A 234 -4.05 -0.68 0.41
CA THR A 234 -3.18 -0.59 -0.76
C THR A 234 -1.83 0.00 -0.35
N ILE A 235 -0.75 -0.71 -0.65
CA ILE A 235 0.63 -0.28 -0.39
C ILE A 235 1.23 0.19 -1.72
N PRO A 236 1.73 1.44 -1.81
CA PRO A 236 2.41 1.93 -3.00
C PRO A 236 3.63 1.08 -3.37
N ALA A 237 4.05 1.11 -4.63
CA ALA A 237 5.28 0.47 -5.08
C ALA A 237 6.49 0.93 -4.25
N GLY A 238 7.27 -0.01 -3.71
CA GLY A 238 8.40 0.27 -2.83
C GLY A 238 8.01 0.85 -1.45
N GLY A 239 6.71 0.93 -1.14
CA GLY A 239 6.20 1.45 0.13
C GLY A 239 6.10 0.37 1.21
N GLU A 240 5.83 0.83 2.44
CA GLU A 240 5.54 -0.03 3.59
C GLU A 240 4.20 0.32 4.23
N LEU A 241 3.62 -0.65 4.92
CA LEU A 241 2.51 -0.48 5.84
C LEU A 241 2.90 -1.04 7.20
N VAL A 242 2.77 -0.21 8.24
CA VAL A 242 2.98 -0.60 9.64
C VAL A 242 1.65 -0.62 10.36
N ILE A 243 1.30 -1.76 10.97
CA ILE A 243 0.09 -1.95 11.75
C ILE A 243 0.50 -2.35 13.17
N GLU A 244 0.05 -1.62 14.16
CA GLU A 244 0.38 -1.88 15.56
C GLU A 244 -0.85 -2.26 16.38
N SER A 245 -0.79 -3.38 17.10
CA SER A 245 -1.81 -3.67 18.10
C SER A 245 -1.64 -2.75 19.30
N GLN A 246 -2.76 -2.37 19.91
CA GLN A 246 -2.78 -1.61 21.15
C GLN A 246 -3.45 -2.42 22.25
N GLY A 247 -3.07 -2.19 23.49
CA GLY A 247 -3.76 -2.72 24.64
C GLY A 247 -2.84 -3.26 25.72
N PRO A 248 -2.00 -2.39 26.38
CA PRO A 248 -1.24 -2.85 27.53
C PRO A 248 -2.14 -3.32 28.68
N ASP A 249 -3.37 -2.80 28.75
CA ASP A 249 -4.32 -3.02 29.83
C ASP A 249 -5.38 -4.08 29.54
N SER A 250 -5.35 -4.69 28.33
CA SER A 250 -6.25 -5.78 27.98
C SER A 250 -5.67 -7.15 28.42
N ALA A 251 -6.52 -8.17 28.52
CA ALA A 251 -6.05 -9.54 28.71
C ALA A 251 -5.13 -9.95 27.55
N LEU A 252 -4.11 -10.77 27.88
CA LEU A 252 -3.24 -11.35 26.84
C LEU A 252 -4.07 -12.14 25.85
N THR A 253 -3.88 -11.85 24.58
CA THR A 253 -4.44 -12.58 23.45
C THR A 253 -3.31 -13.06 22.56
N LEU A 254 -3.35 -14.34 22.20
CA LEU A 254 -2.40 -14.99 21.32
C LEU A 254 -3.08 -15.41 20.03
N GLY A 255 -2.29 -15.65 18.98
CA GLY A 255 -2.83 -16.09 17.71
C GLY A 255 -1.82 -16.05 16.57
N SER A 256 -2.33 -16.02 15.37
CA SER A 256 -1.56 -15.98 14.12
C SER A 256 -2.13 -14.96 13.15
N ALA A 257 -1.40 -14.70 12.06
CA ALA A 257 -1.89 -13.85 10.98
C ALA A 257 -1.62 -14.48 9.61
N GLU A 258 -2.52 -14.20 8.65
CA GLU A 258 -2.40 -14.61 7.26
C GLU A 258 -2.40 -13.37 6.36
N LEU A 259 -1.54 -13.40 5.34
CA LEU A 259 -1.45 -12.34 4.32
C LEU A 259 -2.01 -12.86 3.00
N PHE A 260 -2.91 -12.07 2.43
CA PHE A 260 -3.38 -12.20 1.05
C PHE A 260 -3.02 -10.93 0.29
N THR A 261 -2.60 -11.06 -0.97
CA THR A 261 -2.23 -9.93 -1.80
C THR A 261 -2.48 -10.20 -3.28
N ASP A 262 -2.61 -9.15 -4.07
CA ASP A 262 -2.63 -9.19 -5.54
C ASP A 262 -1.31 -8.73 -6.17
N GLY A 263 -0.24 -8.60 -5.35
CA GLY A 263 1.09 -8.18 -5.80
C GLY A 263 2.23 -8.83 -5.03
N ASN A 264 3.42 -8.27 -5.15
CA ASN A 264 4.62 -8.79 -4.50
C ASN A 264 4.81 -8.10 -3.13
N ILE A 265 4.01 -8.51 -2.14
CA ILE A 265 4.12 -8.02 -0.76
C ILE A 265 4.75 -9.11 0.11
N GLY A 266 5.82 -8.75 0.80
CA GLY A 266 6.43 -9.52 1.87
C GLY A 266 6.27 -8.82 3.22
N GLY A 267 6.74 -9.45 4.29
CA GLY A 267 6.67 -8.82 5.60
C GLY A 267 7.05 -9.72 6.75
N PHE A 268 6.80 -9.24 7.95
CA PHE A 268 7.03 -9.95 9.21
C PHE A 268 6.25 -9.29 10.34
N ILE A 269 6.14 -9.98 11.47
CA ILE A 269 5.66 -9.42 12.73
C ILE A 269 6.87 -9.21 13.66
N ILE A 270 6.83 -8.13 14.47
CA ILE A 270 7.60 -8.01 15.71
C ILE A 270 6.60 -8.05 16.85
N PHE A 271 6.74 -9.00 17.79
CA PHE A 271 6.04 -8.92 19.04
C PHE A 271 7.00 -8.52 20.16
N ARG A 272 6.55 -7.62 21.02
CA ARG A 272 7.35 -7.00 22.08
C ARG A 272 6.63 -7.06 23.40
N TYR A 273 7.34 -7.45 24.45
CA TYR A 273 6.89 -7.33 25.82
C TYR A 273 7.33 -5.97 26.39
N ASN A 274 6.42 -5.01 26.43
CA ASN A 274 6.71 -3.61 26.77
C ASN A 274 7.33 -3.41 28.15
N PRO A 275 6.92 -4.16 29.23
CA PRO A 275 7.49 -3.95 30.57
C PRO A 275 9.01 -4.13 30.65
N THR A 276 9.59 -5.01 29.83
CA THR A 276 11.02 -5.33 29.85
C THR A 276 11.72 -5.07 28.52
N GLY A 277 10.97 -4.75 27.47
CA GLY A 277 11.51 -4.42 26.15
C GLY A 277 12.01 -5.59 25.31
N GLN A 278 11.73 -6.83 25.73
CA GLN A 278 12.07 -8.03 24.96
C GLN A 278 11.22 -8.10 23.70
N GLU A 279 11.85 -8.42 22.58
CA GLU A 279 11.14 -8.55 21.30
C GLU A 279 11.74 -9.66 20.44
N ALA A 280 10.94 -10.20 19.54
CA ALA A 280 11.36 -11.12 18.51
C ALA A 280 10.56 -10.93 17.23
N ALA A 281 11.17 -11.27 16.10
CA ALA A 281 10.53 -11.22 14.79
C ALA A 281 9.89 -12.56 14.42
N VAL A 282 8.74 -12.51 13.76
CA VAL A 282 8.03 -13.66 13.17
C VAL A 282 8.04 -13.44 11.66
N PRO A 283 8.84 -14.16 10.90
CA PRO A 283 8.88 -13.99 9.45
C PRO A 283 7.57 -14.45 8.81
N LEU A 284 7.26 -13.90 7.63
CA LEU A 284 6.20 -14.42 6.78
C LEU A 284 6.66 -15.76 6.19
N GLU A 285 5.96 -16.85 6.52
CA GLU A 285 6.19 -18.17 5.97
C GLU A 285 5.46 -18.31 4.63
N VAL A 286 6.20 -18.66 3.59
CA VAL A 286 5.70 -18.72 2.21
C VAL A 286 5.96 -20.07 1.52
N GLN A 287 6.68 -21.00 2.18
CA GLN A 287 7.21 -22.19 1.51
C GLN A 287 6.20 -23.34 1.43
N ASN A 288 5.21 -23.38 2.35
CA ASN A 288 4.22 -24.48 2.41
C ASN A 288 4.85 -25.88 2.35
N ALA A 289 5.89 -26.09 3.16
CA ALA A 289 6.65 -27.33 3.15
C ALA A 289 5.89 -28.49 3.81
N ALA A 290 6.26 -29.72 3.46
CA ALA A 290 5.71 -30.93 4.09
C ALA A 290 6.26 -31.15 5.49
N ILE A 291 7.46 -30.67 5.80
CA ILE A 291 8.14 -30.83 7.07
C ILE A 291 8.83 -29.51 7.43
N TYR A 292 8.69 -29.13 8.70
CA TYR A 292 9.42 -28.02 9.30
C TYR A 292 10.24 -28.52 10.49
N THR A 293 11.53 -28.21 10.51
CA THR A 293 12.43 -28.56 11.60
C THR A 293 12.94 -27.29 12.28
N LEU A 294 12.82 -27.23 13.60
CA LEU A 294 13.35 -26.17 14.45
C LEU A 294 14.44 -26.74 15.35
N SER A 295 15.52 -25.98 15.54
CA SER A 295 16.51 -26.28 16.57
C SER A 295 16.02 -25.80 17.93
N PHE A 296 16.34 -26.49 19.02
CA PHE A 296 16.11 -26.01 20.37
C PHE A 296 17.38 -26.12 21.23
N ASP A 297 17.47 -25.26 22.25
CA ASP A 297 18.46 -25.30 23.28
C ASP A 297 17.81 -24.90 24.62
N ASN A 298 17.69 -25.88 25.54
CA ASN A 298 17.13 -25.67 26.87
C ASN A 298 18.22 -25.87 27.95
N THR A 299 19.49 -25.65 27.59
CA THR A 299 20.64 -25.81 28.51
C THR A 299 21.11 -24.44 29.02
N GLY A 300 21.82 -24.43 30.16
CA GLY A 300 22.52 -23.23 30.65
C GLY A 300 21.63 -22.01 30.93
N GLY A 301 20.37 -22.23 31.28
CA GLY A 301 19.40 -21.16 31.51
C GLY A 301 18.74 -20.62 30.25
N LEU A 302 18.94 -21.26 29.11
CA LEU A 302 18.17 -21.01 27.90
C LEU A 302 16.85 -21.77 27.92
N GLY A 303 15.83 -21.20 27.27
CA GLY A 303 14.55 -21.84 27.04
C GLY A 303 14.11 -21.65 25.61
N THR A 304 13.38 -22.61 25.07
CA THR A 304 12.83 -22.52 23.71
C THR A 304 11.31 -22.47 23.78
N GLY A 305 10.72 -21.39 23.25
CA GLY A 305 9.30 -21.27 22.96
C GLY A 305 9.03 -21.70 21.52
N VAL A 306 7.88 -22.32 21.28
CA VAL A 306 7.46 -22.79 19.97
C VAL A 306 6.03 -22.32 19.71
N ALA A 307 5.77 -21.91 18.47
CA ALA A 307 4.42 -21.63 17.97
C ALA A 307 4.16 -22.43 16.69
N VAL A 308 2.94 -22.93 16.55
CA VAL A 308 2.45 -23.65 15.36
C VAL A 308 1.07 -23.11 15.02
N ALA A 309 0.89 -22.66 13.79
CA ALA A 309 -0.40 -22.24 13.26
C ALA A 309 -0.84 -23.19 12.14
N ASN A 310 -2.11 -23.52 12.14
CA ASN A 310 -2.77 -24.22 11.04
C ASN A 310 -3.28 -23.16 10.05
N VAL A 311 -2.75 -23.15 8.85
CA VAL A 311 -3.13 -22.18 7.79
C VAL A 311 -4.33 -22.68 6.96
N SER A 312 -4.72 -23.94 7.14
CA SER A 312 -5.91 -24.51 6.50
C SER A 312 -7.18 -24.13 7.28
N ASN A 313 -8.29 -23.92 6.60
CA ASN A 313 -9.61 -23.74 7.23
C ASN A 313 -10.23 -25.03 7.79
N GLN A 314 -9.53 -26.17 7.68
CA GLN A 314 -9.94 -27.46 8.24
C GLN A 314 -9.08 -27.81 9.45
N ALA A 315 -9.69 -28.45 10.43
CA ALA A 315 -8.95 -28.96 11.59
C ALA A 315 -7.85 -29.96 11.14
N ALA A 316 -6.70 -29.88 11.77
CA ALA A 316 -5.52 -30.69 11.44
C ALA A 316 -4.90 -31.35 12.67
N SER A 317 -4.26 -32.51 12.47
CA SER A 317 -3.38 -33.17 13.42
C SER A 317 -1.94 -33.09 12.90
N VAL A 318 -1.15 -32.23 13.51
CA VAL A 318 0.27 -32.03 13.17
C VAL A 318 1.11 -33.01 13.99
N GLN A 319 1.88 -33.87 13.31
CA GLN A 319 2.80 -34.78 14.00
C GLN A 319 4.06 -34.04 14.43
N ALA A 320 4.43 -34.14 15.70
CA ALA A 320 5.66 -33.55 16.22
C ALA A 320 6.61 -34.68 16.67
N THR A 321 7.89 -34.59 16.30
CA THR A 321 8.95 -35.50 16.76
C THR A 321 10.09 -34.69 17.34
N VAL A 322 10.38 -34.88 18.62
CA VAL A 322 11.46 -34.20 19.33
C VAL A 322 12.64 -35.18 19.46
N ARG A 323 13.83 -34.67 19.09
CA ARG A 323 15.09 -35.44 19.15
C ARG A 323 16.15 -34.65 19.91
N ASP A 324 17.05 -35.34 20.59
CA ASP A 324 18.26 -34.70 21.11
C ASP A 324 19.30 -34.42 20.00
N ASP A 325 20.45 -33.88 20.38
CA ASP A 325 21.56 -33.55 19.48
C ASP A 325 22.28 -34.78 18.90
N THR A 326 22.03 -35.99 19.44
CA THR A 326 22.48 -37.26 18.86
C THR A 326 21.49 -37.85 17.84
N GLY A 327 20.29 -37.26 17.73
CA GLY A 327 19.20 -37.77 16.91
C GLY A 327 18.28 -38.77 17.60
N ALA A 328 18.52 -39.10 18.88
CA ALA A 328 17.63 -39.99 19.65
C ALA A 328 16.28 -39.32 19.93
N VAL A 329 15.20 -40.05 19.74
CA VAL A 329 13.84 -39.52 19.95
C VAL A 329 13.58 -39.35 21.45
N LEU A 330 13.30 -38.12 21.85
CA LEU A 330 12.93 -37.78 23.23
C LEU A 330 11.41 -37.81 23.42
N ALA A 331 10.63 -37.41 22.41
CA ALA A 331 9.17 -37.41 22.45
C ALA A 331 8.55 -37.46 21.07
N THR A 332 7.32 -37.96 20.99
CA THR A 332 6.43 -37.84 19.83
C THR A 332 5.06 -37.38 20.29
N ASP A 333 4.39 -36.55 19.50
CA ASP A 333 3.08 -36.00 19.83
C ASP A 333 2.25 -35.80 18.57
N SER A 334 0.93 -35.69 18.74
CA SER A 334 -0.03 -35.32 17.68
C SER A 334 -0.80 -34.09 18.15
N ILE A 335 -0.34 -32.94 17.68
CA ILE A 335 -0.90 -31.63 18.03
C ILE A 335 -2.16 -31.42 17.20
N LYS A 336 -3.30 -31.28 17.87
CA LYS A 336 -4.59 -31.00 17.23
C LYS A 336 -4.80 -29.49 17.18
N LEU A 337 -5.01 -28.95 15.99
CA LEU A 337 -5.33 -27.54 15.75
C LEU A 337 -6.67 -27.46 15.04
N ALA A 338 -7.50 -26.50 15.43
CA ALA A 338 -8.68 -26.11 14.65
C ALA A 338 -8.28 -25.57 13.29
N GLY A 339 -9.23 -25.40 12.37
CA GLY A 339 -8.98 -24.63 11.13
C GLY A 339 -8.58 -23.20 11.50
N SER A 340 -7.53 -22.66 10.89
CA SER A 340 -6.88 -21.37 11.22
C SER A 340 -6.43 -21.26 12.69
N GLY A 341 -6.38 -22.37 13.45
CA GLY A 341 -6.04 -22.39 14.87
C GLY A 341 -4.54 -22.29 15.11
N HIS A 342 -4.19 -21.83 16.29
CA HIS A 342 -2.82 -21.57 16.73
C HIS A 342 -2.55 -22.25 18.06
N LEU A 343 -1.30 -22.60 18.32
CA LEU A 343 -0.82 -23.06 19.61
C LEU A 343 0.60 -22.58 19.85
N SER A 344 0.85 -21.99 21.00
CA SER A 344 2.21 -21.68 21.47
C SER A 344 2.48 -22.27 22.84
N PHE A 345 3.73 -22.70 23.09
CA PHE A 345 4.15 -23.32 24.34
C PHE A 345 5.66 -23.20 24.56
N ALA A 346 6.08 -23.21 25.83
CA ALA A 346 7.47 -23.46 26.14
C ALA A 346 7.77 -24.96 25.94
N LEU A 347 8.86 -25.26 25.24
CA LEU A 347 9.17 -26.63 24.81
C LEU A 347 9.36 -27.57 25.99
N ALA A 348 10.07 -27.13 27.04
CA ALA A 348 10.31 -27.94 28.25
C ALA A 348 9.04 -28.17 29.07
N ASP A 349 8.05 -27.26 29.02
CA ASP A 349 6.79 -27.42 29.72
C ASP A 349 5.92 -28.49 29.05
N ARG A 350 5.94 -28.56 27.72
CA ARG A 350 5.18 -29.55 26.96
C ARG A 350 5.88 -30.88 26.87
N TYR A 351 7.20 -30.87 26.69
CA TYR A 351 8.05 -32.07 26.55
C TYR A 351 9.16 -32.03 27.59
N ALA A 352 8.87 -32.45 28.81
CA ALA A 352 9.79 -32.41 29.96
C ALA A 352 11.16 -33.04 29.66
N ALA A 353 11.21 -34.06 28.78
CA ALA A 353 12.45 -34.69 28.33
C ALA A 353 13.41 -33.76 27.60
N THR A 354 12.97 -32.54 27.18
CA THR A 354 13.83 -31.53 26.55
C THR A 354 14.54 -30.62 27.55
N ALA A 355 14.20 -30.71 28.86
CA ALA A 355 14.86 -29.94 29.90
C ALA A 355 16.35 -30.30 29.98
N GLN A 356 17.23 -29.29 29.95
CA GLN A 356 18.69 -29.45 29.92
C GLN A 356 19.24 -30.20 28.69
N HIS A 357 18.46 -30.26 27.60
CA HIS A 357 18.89 -30.84 26.34
C HIS A 357 18.91 -29.81 25.23
N ARG A 358 19.67 -30.14 24.17
CA ARG A 358 19.65 -29.53 22.84
C ARG A 358 19.13 -30.53 21.84
N GLY A 359 18.66 -30.03 20.70
CA GLY A 359 18.23 -30.94 19.66
C GLY A 359 17.34 -30.25 18.62
N THR A 360 16.41 -31.02 18.08
CA THR A 360 15.46 -30.57 17.07
C THR A 360 14.06 -31.00 17.42
N ILE A 361 13.08 -30.17 17.01
CA ILE A 361 11.69 -30.57 16.91
C ILE A 361 11.26 -30.46 15.44
N GLU A 362 10.70 -31.54 14.93
CA GLU A 362 10.18 -31.68 13.59
C GLU A 362 8.66 -31.70 13.64
N PHE A 363 8.03 -30.87 12.77
CA PHE A 363 6.59 -30.83 12.56
C PHE A 363 6.28 -31.33 11.16
N GLN A 364 5.51 -32.40 11.08
CA GLN A 364 5.04 -32.94 9.81
C GLN A 364 3.65 -32.37 9.49
N THR A 365 3.56 -31.66 8.36
CA THR A 365 2.31 -31.14 7.83
C THR A 365 1.36 -32.31 7.51
N PRO A 366 0.10 -32.26 7.95
CA PRO A 366 -0.88 -33.29 7.60
C PRO A 366 -1.15 -33.27 6.09
N ALA A 367 -1.61 -34.41 5.55
CA ALA A 367 -2.00 -34.50 4.16
C ALA A 367 -3.07 -33.44 3.83
N ASN A 368 -2.85 -32.68 2.76
CA ASN A 368 -3.70 -31.54 2.33
C ASN A 368 -3.80 -30.41 3.37
N GLY A 369 -2.94 -30.38 4.38
CA GLY A 369 -2.84 -29.31 5.37
C GLY A 369 -1.70 -28.35 5.02
N GLN A 370 -1.71 -27.23 5.69
CA GLN A 370 -0.64 -26.23 5.66
C GLN A 370 -0.41 -25.75 7.10
N ILE A 371 0.85 -25.62 7.47
CA ILE A 371 1.23 -25.09 8.79
C ILE A 371 2.31 -24.04 8.65
N SER A 372 2.36 -23.15 9.63
CA SER A 372 3.46 -22.21 9.84
C SER A 372 4.03 -22.44 11.22
N VAL A 373 5.34 -22.42 11.37
CA VAL A 373 6.00 -22.69 12.65
C VAL A 373 7.06 -21.65 12.97
N LEU A 374 7.25 -21.40 14.27
CA LEU A 374 8.25 -20.46 14.78
C LEU A 374 8.87 -21.06 16.05
N ALA A 375 10.17 -20.82 16.25
CA ALA A 375 10.76 -20.96 17.57
C ALA A 375 11.43 -19.66 18.03
N ILE A 376 11.42 -19.46 19.34
CA ILE A 376 12.06 -18.35 20.03
C ILE A 376 12.99 -18.93 21.09
N ARG A 377 14.26 -18.56 21.06
CA ARG A 377 15.18 -18.81 22.15
C ARG A 377 15.11 -17.65 23.14
N ALA A 378 14.77 -17.95 24.37
CA ALA A 378 14.74 -17.03 25.49
C ALA A 378 15.97 -17.26 26.38
N ALA A 379 16.69 -16.21 26.75
CA ALA A 379 17.80 -16.27 27.70
C ALA A 379 17.37 -15.72 29.07
N THR A 380 18.02 -16.15 30.15
CA THR A 380 17.79 -15.62 31.50
C THR A 380 18.10 -14.12 31.62
N SER A 381 18.92 -13.58 30.71
CA SER A 381 19.17 -12.14 30.58
C SER A 381 17.95 -11.35 30.08
N GLY A 382 16.89 -12.04 29.64
CA GLY A 382 15.71 -11.47 29.00
C GLY A 382 15.82 -11.29 27.48
N ALA A 383 16.94 -11.67 26.85
CA ALA A 383 17.07 -11.58 25.39
C ALA A 383 16.21 -12.65 24.70
N TYR A 384 15.51 -12.25 23.64
CA TYR A 384 14.78 -13.15 22.72
C TYR A 384 15.49 -13.20 21.36
N THR A 385 15.53 -14.38 20.77
CA THR A 385 16.08 -14.58 19.43
C THR A 385 15.18 -15.53 18.65
N THR A 386 14.72 -15.09 17.49
CA THR A 386 13.99 -15.95 16.55
C THR A 386 14.89 -17.08 16.04
N ILE A 387 14.39 -18.29 16.07
CA ILE A 387 15.00 -19.46 15.44
C ILE A 387 14.19 -19.75 14.18
N PRO A 388 14.76 -19.54 12.97
CA PRO A 388 14.05 -19.84 11.74
C PRO A 388 13.82 -21.34 11.59
N ALA A 389 12.67 -21.70 11.01
CA ALA A 389 12.39 -23.08 10.63
C ALA A 389 13.17 -23.48 9.39
N VAL A 390 13.61 -24.72 9.33
CA VAL A 390 14.18 -25.36 8.15
C VAL A 390 13.06 -26.17 7.49
N ALA A 391 12.63 -25.73 6.32
CA ALA A 391 11.59 -26.39 5.53
C ALA A 391 12.16 -27.52 4.65
N ARG A 392 11.39 -28.64 4.50
CA ARG A 392 11.75 -29.80 3.65
C ARG A 392 10.54 -30.35 2.92
#